data_8ff3c695afe4071d0a78b8b67cd9cc51
#
_entry.id   8ff3c695afe4071d0a78b8b67cd9cc51
#
_cell.length_a   1.000
_cell.length_b   1.000
_cell.length_c   1.000
_cell.angle_alpha   90.00
_cell.angle_beta   90.00
_cell.angle_gamma   90.00
#
_symmetry.space_group_name_H-M   'P 1'
#
loop_
_entity.id
_entity.type
_entity.pdbx_description
1 polymer ?
#
loop_
_entity_poly.entity_id
_entity_poly.type
_entity_poly.pdbx_seq_one_letter_code
_entity_poly.pdbx_strand_id
1 'polypeptide(L)'
;MPIIDLESYVSIKEMLADSNYGKVDIDPNGYFQRYALNTSLTLNYGFRIDGNIDNELLKEITHVEREISNFRSTSNNWQDYVPLLRLLPSSKTSSSPTEYRGRRDKYLTQLLSTLKTKIANGTDKPCITGNILKDPEAKLNEGMLSVAHSIPWIDEY
;
A
#
# COMPACT_ATOMS: atom_id res chain seq x y z
N MET A 1 -3.42 19.64 6.68
CA MET A 1 -2.59 19.14 5.57
C MET A 1 -3.47 18.98 4.35
N PRO A 2 -3.24 19.68 3.25
CA PRO A 2 -4.19 19.74 2.12
C PRO A 2 -4.47 18.38 1.46
N ILE A 3 -3.54 17.43 1.52
CA ILE A 3 -3.71 16.07 0.96
C ILE A 3 -4.72 15.26 1.78
N ILE A 4 -4.58 15.30 3.10
CA ILE A 4 -5.49 14.59 4.02
C ILE A 4 -6.90 15.14 3.89
N ASP A 5 -7.03 16.47 3.84
CA ASP A 5 -8.32 17.14 3.70
C ASP A 5 -9.00 16.78 2.36
N LEU A 6 -8.21 16.73 1.27
CA LEU A 6 -8.71 16.33 -0.05
C LEU A 6 -9.21 14.89 -0.04
N GLU A 7 -8.40 13.93 0.45
CA GLU A 7 -8.76 12.52 0.44
C GLU A 7 -9.92 12.22 1.40
N SER A 8 -10.00 12.89 2.55
CA SER A 8 -11.14 12.82 3.47
C SER A 8 -12.42 13.30 2.79
N TYR A 9 -12.35 14.46 2.14
CA TYR A 9 -13.50 15.02 1.42
C TYR A 9 -14.00 14.09 0.31
N VAL A 10 -13.07 13.56 -0.50
CA VAL A 10 -13.40 12.64 -1.59
C VAL A 10 -14.05 11.37 -1.06
N SER A 11 -13.47 10.75 -0.01
CA SER A 11 -13.99 9.52 0.58
C SER A 11 -15.38 9.71 1.18
N ILE A 12 -15.61 10.81 1.91
CA ILE A 12 -16.94 11.10 2.50
C ILE A 12 -17.96 11.39 1.40
N LYS A 13 -17.58 12.17 0.38
CA LYS A 13 -18.46 12.49 -0.75
C LYS A 13 -18.91 11.23 -1.50
N GLU A 14 -18.00 10.30 -1.75
CA GLU A 14 -18.32 9.05 -2.45
C GLU A 14 -19.18 8.14 -1.57
N MET A 15 -18.83 7.94 -0.30
CA MET A 15 -19.68 7.19 0.63
C MET A 15 -21.10 7.74 0.71
N LEU A 16 -21.25 9.06 0.72
CA LEU A 16 -22.56 9.70 0.76
C LEU A 16 -23.34 9.47 -0.53
N ALA A 17 -22.67 9.54 -1.68
CA ALA A 17 -23.30 9.29 -2.98
C ALA A 17 -23.72 7.84 -3.14
N ASP A 18 -22.82 6.89 -2.84
CA ASP A 18 -23.04 5.45 -3.05
C ASP A 18 -24.06 4.89 -2.04
N SER A 19 -24.11 5.46 -0.82
CA SER A 19 -25.17 5.14 0.16
C SER A 19 -26.53 5.79 -0.18
N ASN A 20 -26.63 6.49 -1.30
CA ASN A 20 -27.82 7.28 -1.64
C ASN A 20 -28.28 8.16 -0.45
N TYR A 21 -27.32 8.92 0.11
CA TYR A 21 -27.53 9.78 1.27
C TYR A 21 -28.03 9.02 2.52
N GLY A 22 -27.45 7.84 2.77
CA GLY A 22 -27.75 7.01 3.93
C GLY A 22 -29.01 6.14 3.80
N LYS A 23 -29.54 5.97 2.59
CA LYS A 23 -30.70 5.12 2.31
C LYS A 23 -30.34 3.68 1.95
N VAL A 24 -29.09 3.46 1.58
CA VAL A 24 -28.55 2.15 1.17
C VAL A 24 -27.35 1.84 2.06
N ASP A 25 -27.30 0.62 2.58
CA ASP A 25 -26.17 0.13 3.35
C ASP A 25 -24.96 -0.08 2.42
N ILE A 26 -23.80 0.45 2.80
CA ILE A 26 -22.54 0.28 2.10
C ILE A 26 -21.47 -0.24 3.06
N ASP A 27 -20.49 -0.98 2.54
CA ASP A 27 -19.29 -1.32 3.30
C ASP A 27 -18.28 -0.16 3.21
N PRO A 28 -17.98 0.54 4.33
CA PRO A 28 -17.08 1.69 4.33
C PRO A 28 -15.60 1.29 4.17
N ASN A 29 -15.25 0.01 4.30
CA ASN A 29 -13.88 -0.48 4.35
C ASN A 29 -13.07 -0.11 3.09
N GLY A 30 -13.65 -0.27 1.90
CA GLY A 30 -13.02 0.08 0.63
C GLY A 30 -12.66 1.58 0.52
N TYR A 31 -13.49 2.44 1.06
CA TYR A 31 -13.26 3.91 1.06
C TYR A 31 -12.12 4.28 2.01
N PHE A 32 -12.06 3.68 3.20
CA PHE A 32 -10.97 3.92 4.15
C PHE A 32 -9.64 3.36 3.63
N GLN A 33 -9.64 2.19 3.01
CA GLN A 33 -8.44 1.63 2.38
C GLN A 33 -7.91 2.54 1.27
N ARG A 34 -8.80 3.06 0.41
CA ARG A 34 -8.42 4.01 -0.63
C ARG A 34 -7.91 5.33 -0.06
N TYR A 35 -8.57 5.86 0.96
CA TYR A 35 -8.11 7.06 1.67
C TYR A 35 -6.69 6.90 2.21
N ALA A 36 -6.43 5.83 2.95
CA ALA A 36 -5.12 5.55 3.52
C ALA A 36 -4.06 5.35 2.44
N LEU A 37 -4.37 4.55 1.41
CA LEU A 37 -3.45 4.27 0.32
C LEU A 37 -3.13 5.53 -0.49
N ASN A 38 -4.11 6.32 -0.90
CA ASN A 38 -3.88 7.55 -1.65
C ASN A 38 -3.08 8.58 -0.86
N THR A 39 -3.36 8.72 0.45
CA THR A 39 -2.57 9.58 1.33
C THR A 39 -1.11 9.13 1.34
N SER A 40 -0.87 7.84 1.54
CA SER A 40 0.48 7.26 1.56
C SER A 40 1.20 7.40 0.22
N LEU A 41 0.56 7.05 -0.90
CA LEU A 41 1.15 7.14 -2.24
C LEU A 41 1.45 8.57 -2.65
N THR A 42 0.59 9.52 -2.28
CA THR A 42 0.82 10.93 -2.60
C THR A 42 1.98 11.49 -1.80
N LEU A 43 2.09 11.18 -0.50
CA LEU A 43 3.19 11.61 0.34
C LEU A 43 4.53 11.01 -0.09
N ASN A 44 4.55 9.72 -0.41
CA ASN A 44 5.79 9.01 -0.72
C ASN A 44 6.24 9.18 -2.18
N TYR A 45 5.31 9.10 -3.13
CA TYR A 45 5.62 9.04 -4.57
C TYR A 45 5.04 10.18 -5.39
N GLY A 46 4.27 11.09 -4.79
CA GLY A 46 3.54 12.12 -5.54
C GLY A 46 2.52 11.53 -6.52
N PHE A 47 2.06 10.30 -6.24
CA PHE A 47 1.12 9.54 -7.07
C PHE A 47 -0.21 9.38 -6.35
N ARG A 48 -1.30 9.52 -7.10
CA ARG A 48 -2.67 9.31 -6.61
C ARG A 48 -3.37 8.32 -7.53
N ILE A 49 -4.07 7.37 -6.96
CA ILE A 49 -4.95 6.47 -7.70
C ILE A 49 -6.27 7.22 -7.96
N ASP A 50 -6.53 7.51 -9.23
CA ASP A 50 -7.79 8.09 -9.65
C ASP A 50 -8.86 7.01 -9.88
N GLY A 51 -10.12 7.41 -9.81
CA GLY A 51 -11.25 6.52 -9.96
C GLY A 51 -11.93 6.16 -8.63
N ASN A 52 -12.84 5.21 -8.67
CA ASN A 52 -13.62 4.74 -7.52
C ASN A 52 -12.92 3.60 -6.75
N ILE A 53 -13.61 3.06 -5.75
CA ILE A 53 -13.13 1.92 -4.93
C ILE A 53 -12.93 0.63 -5.75
N ASP A 54 -13.45 0.57 -6.97
CA ASP A 54 -13.34 -0.59 -7.86
C ASP A 54 -12.07 -0.61 -8.71
N ASN A 55 -11.20 0.40 -8.56
CA ASN A 55 -9.94 0.48 -9.30
C ASN A 55 -9.08 -0.78 -9.08
N GLU A 56 -8.65 -1.41 -10.17
CA GLU A 56 -7.90 -2.68 -10.13
C GLU A 56 -6.56 -2.56 -9.39
N LEU A 57 -5.84 -1.43 -9.57
CA LEU A 57 -4.57 -1.20 -8.89
C LEU A 57 -4.78 -1.04 -7.37
N LEU A 58 -5.84 -0.37 -6.94
CA LEU A 58 -6.22 -0.26 -5.55
C LEU A 58 -6.49 -1.63 -4.94
N LYS A 59 -7.31 -2.44 -5.62
CA LYS A 59 -7.65 -3.81 -5.18
C LYS A 59 -6.41 -4.69 -5.11
N GLU A 60 -5.53 -4.60 -6.11
CA GLU A 60 -4.29 -5.36 -6.15
C GLU A 60 -3.37 -5.02 -4.98
N ILE A 61 -3.08 -3.74 -4.76
CA ILE A 61 -2.21 -3.30 -3.66
C ILE A 61 -2.82 -3.71 -2.31
N THR A 62 -4.11 -3.44 -2.11
CA THR A 62 -4.79 -3.77 -0.85
C THR A 62 -4.80 -5.27 -0.58
N HIS A 63 -5.01 -6.10 -1.61
CA HIS A 63 -4.97 -7.55 -1.50
C HIS A 63 -3.57 -8.04 -1.12
N VAL A 64 -2.54 -7.59 -1.85
CA VAL A 64 -1.15 -8.00 -1.61
C VAL A 64 -0.69 -7.60 -0.21
N GLU A 65 -0.96 -6.37 0.23
CA GLU A 65 -0.57 -5.91 1.57
C GLU A 65 -1.32 -6.67 2.69
N ARG A 66 -2.59 -6.98 2.48
CA ARG A 66 -3.36 -7.82 3.41
C ARG A 66 -2.76 -9.21 3.55
N GLU A 67 -2.41 -9.84 2.43
CA GLU A 67 -1.80 -11.18 2.46
C GLU A 67 -0.42 -11.17 3.12
N ILE A 68 0.41 -10.16 2.83
CA ILE A 68 1.70 -9.99 3.50
C ILE A 68 1.51 -9.81 5.01
N SER A 69 0.55 -8.99 5.44
CA SER A 69 0.22 -8.78 6.85
C SER A 69 -0.27 -10.07 7.51
N ASN A 70 -1.10 -10.85 6.81
CA ASN A 70 -1.58 -12.14 7.30
C ASN A 70 -0.44 -13.14 7.54
N PHE A 71 0.60 -13.15 6.68
CA PHE A 71 1.78 -14.00 6.89
C PHE A 71 2.61 -13.57 8.11
N ARG A 72 2.60 -12.30 8.44
CA ARG A 72 3.30 -11.74 9.61
C ARG A 72 2.50 -11.88 10.90
N SER A 73 1.19 -12.03 10.78
CA SER A 73 0.29 -12.09 11.94
C SER A 73 0.58 -13.31 12.80
N THR A 74 0.84 -13.08 14.07
CA THR A 74 1.07 -14.13 15.09
C THR A 74 -0.16 -15.03 15.25
N SER A 75 -1.37 -14.49 15.09
CA SER A 75 -2.61 -15.24 15.19
C SER A 75 -2.76 -16.29 14.07
N ASN A 76 -2.11 -16.10 12.93
CA ASN A 76 -2.11 -17.08 11.83
C ASN A 76 -0.93 -18.05 11.89
N ASN A 77 0.07 -17.79 12.73
CA ASN A 77 1.28 -18.59 12.91
C ASN A 77 1.37 -19.24 14.30
N TRP A 78 0.23 -19.58 14.89
CA TRP A 78 0.16 -20.20 16.22
C TRP A 78 0.97 -21.49 16.36
N GLN A 79 1.30 -22.16 15.25
CA GLN A 79 2.22 -23.31 15.24
C GLN A 79 3.64 -22.94 15.72
N ASP A 80 4.02 -21.66 15.65
CA ASP A 80 5.32 -21.19 16.14
C ASP A 80 5.33 -21.11 17.67
N TYR A 81 4.18 -20.96 18.30
CA TYR A 81 4.02 -20.90 19.76
C TYR A 81 3.77 -22.27 20.41
N VAL A 82 3.24 -23.22 19.64
CA VAL A 82 2.94 -24.59 20.14
C VAL A 82 3.71 -25.61 19.32
N PRO A 83 4.91 -26.02 19.77
CA PRO A 83 5.81 -26.91 18.99
C PRO A 83 5.17 -28.22 18.56
N LEU A 84 4.21 -28.73 19.35
CA LEU A 84 3.50 -29.98 19.05
C LEU A 84 2.67 -29.90 17.75
N LEU A 85 2.21 -28.69 17.38
CA LEU A 85 1.38 -28.48 16.20
C LEU A 85 2.19 -28.47 14.90
N ARG A 86 3.52 -28.40 14.98
CA ARG A 86 4.42 -28.58 13.82
C ARG A 86 4.37 -30.01 13.26
N LEU A 87 3.90 -30.98 14.04
CA LEU A 87 3.74 -32.37 13.62
C LEU A 87 2.45 -32.60 12.80
N LEU A 88 1.51 -31.63 12.82
CA LEU A 88 0.30 -31.70 12.00
C LEU A 88 0.61 -31.27 10.56
N PRO A 89 0.11 -32.00 9.56
CA PRO A 89 0.26 -31.58 8.17
C PRO A 89 -0.41 -30.23 7.98
N SER A 90 0.40 -29.22 7.63
CA SER A 90 -0.09 -27.87 7.34
C SER A 90 -0.91 -27.90 6.04
N SER A 91 -2.19 -27.65 6.13
CA SER A 91 -3.08 -27.50 4.96
C SER A 91 -2.94 -26.13 4.30
N LYS A 92 -1.75 -25.50 4.36
CA LYS A 92 -1.51 -24.21 3.73
C LYS A 92 -1.42 -24.37 2.21
N THR A 93 -2.57 -24.43 1.58
CA THR A 93 -2.78 -24.12 0.15
C THR A 93 -2.81 -22.60 -0.03
N SER A 94 -1.86 -21.88 0.52
CA SER A 94 -1.78 -20.43 0.29
C SER A 94 -0.60 -20.15 -0.63
N SER A 95 -0.81 -19.24 -1.58
CA SER A 95 0.24 -18.68 -2.43
C SER A 95 1.48 -18.35 -1.58
N SER A 96 2.64 -18.67 -2.10
CA SER A 96 3.90 -18.54 -1.36
C SER A 96 4.10 -17.08 -0.91
N PRO A 97 4.59 -16.80 0.31
CA PRO A 97 4.99 -15.46 0.72
C PRO A 97 5.91 -14.75 -0.28
N THR A 98 6.70 -15.52 -1.01
CA THR A 98 7.59 -15.05 -2.08
C THR A 98 6.82 -14.49 -3.27
N GLU A 99 5.67 -15.06 -3.62
CA GLU A 99 4.82 -14.57 -4.72
C GLU A 99 4.27 -13.18 -4.41
N TYR A 100 3.70 -12.98 -3.22
CA TYR A 100 3.17 -11.66 -2.83
C TYR A 100 4.26 -10.60 -2.71
N ARG A 101 5.45 -10.97 -2.23
CA ARG A 101 6.61 -10.07 -2.27
C ARG A 101 6.97 -9.68 -3.69
N GLY A 102 7.02 -10.62 -4.63
CA GLY A 102 7.28 -10.33 -6.04
C GLY A 102 6.22 -9.41 -6.67
N ARG A 103 4.94 -9.60 -6.33
CA ARG A 103 3.85 -8.73 -6.77
C ARG A 103 4.00 -7.32 -6.19
N ARG A 104 4.35 -7.21 -4.90
CA ARG A 104 4.63 -5.93 -4.25
C ARG A 104 5.80 -5.20 -4.91
N ASP A 105 6.91 -5.87 -5.10
CA ASP A 105 8.11 -5.28 -5.71
C ASP A 105 7.82 -4.79 -7.14
N LYS A 106 6.96 -5.48 -7.87
CA LYS A 106 6.55 -5.08 -9.22
C LYS A 106 5.85 -3.72 -9.22
N TYR A 107 4.79 -3.54 -8.44
CA TYR A 107 4.07 -2.26 -8.46
C TYR A 107 4.88 -1.12 -7.80
N LEU A 108 5.71 -1.40 -6.79
CA LEU A 108 6.60 -0.40 -6.20
C LEU A 108 7.68 0.05 -7.19
N THR A 109 8.28 -0.88 -7.93
CA THR A 109 9.23 -0.56 -9.00
C THR A 109 8.58 0.29 -10.10
N GLN A 110 7.34 -0.01 -10.45
CA GLN A 110 6.58 0.78 -11.42
C GLN A 110 6.30 2.20 -10.93
N LEU A 111 5.92 2.37 -9.66
CA LEU A 111 5.73 3.69 -9.05
C LEU A 111 7.03 4.49 -9.03
N LEU A 112 8.13 3.86 -8.64
CA LEU A 112 9.45 4.49 -8.62
C LEU A 112 9.93 4.90 -10.01
N SER A 113 9.77 4.03 -11.02
CA SER A 113 10.14 4.36 -12.41
C SER A 113 9.31 5.52 -12.96
N THR A 114 8.00 5.54 -12.65
CA THR A 114 7.11 6.64 -13.00
C THR A 114 7.56 7.96 -12.35
N LEU A 115 7.93 7.92 -11.06
CA LEU A 115 8.44 9.09 -10.36
C LEU A 115 9.76 9.58 -10.97
N LYS A 116 10.73 8.69 -11.24
CA LYS A 116 11.99 9.04 -11.89
C LYS A 116 11.77 9.73 -13.26
N THR A 117 10.83 9.21 -14.05
CA THR A 117 10.45 9.82 -15.34
C THR A 117 9.86 11.22 -15.16
N LYS A 118 8.96 11.40 -14.17
CA LYS A 118 8.39 12.72 -13.85
C LYS A 118 9.45 13.71 -13.38
N ILE A 119 10.41 13.28 -12.56
CA ILE A 119 11.54 14.12 -12.13
C ILE A 119 12.37 14.54 -13.33
N ALA A 120 12.72 13.62 -14.23
CA ALA A 120 13.48 13.93 -15.44
C ALA A 120 12.77 14.94 -16.36
N ASN A 121 11.43 14.89 -16.40
CA ASN A 121 10.60 15.81 -17.17
C ASN A 121 10.25 17.12 -16.44
N GLY A 122 10.63 17.27 -15.17
CA GLY A 122 10.29 18.44 -14.35
C GLY A 122 8.78 18.56 -14.03
N THR A 123 8.03 17.46 -14.08
CA THR A 123 6.59 17.42 -13.86
C THR A 123 6.19 16.70 -12.56
N ASP A 124 7.19 16.39 -11.73
CA ASP A 124 6.96 15.71 -10.46
C ASP A 124 6.31 16.63 -9.43
N LYS A 125 5.50 16.03 -8.57
CA LYS A 125 4.95 16.70 -7.39
C LYS A 125 5.89 16.51 -6.21
N PRO A 126 5.98 17.49 -5.28
CA PRO A 126 6.78 17.34 -4.06
C PRO A 126 6.34 16.09 -3.29
N CYS A 127 7.28 15.19 -3.04
CA CYS A 127 7.06 13.95 -2.30
C CYS A 127 8.35 13.51 -1.61
N ILE A 128 8.25 12.64 -0.62
CA ILE A 128 9.39 12.20 0.20
C ILE A 128 10.46 11.55 -0.68
N THR A 129 10.09 10.54 -1.45
CA THR A 129 11.03 9.82 -2.35
C THR A 129 11.61 10.74 -3.42
N GLY A 130 10.80 11.65 -3.96
CA GLY A 130 11.26 12.62 -4.96
C GLY A 130 12.30 13.59 -4.40
N ASN A 131 12.12 14.07 -3.17
CA ASN A 131 13.10 14.92 -2.50
C ASN A 131 14.42 14.18 -2.26
N ILE A 132 14.34 12.92 -1.80
CA ILE A 132 15.52 12.08 -1.58
C ILE A 132 16.27 11.80 -2.90
N LEU A 133 15.54 11.51 -3.99
CA LEU A 133 16.15 11.26 -5.30
C LEU A 133 16.82 12.50 -5.91
N LYS A 134 16.38 13.71 -5.53
CA LYS A 134 16.94 14.99 -5.99
C LYS A 134 18.12 15.47 -5.13
N ASP A 135 18.29 14.90 -3.93
CA ASP A 135 19.35 15.29 -3.02
C ASP A 135 20.69 14.68 -3.49
N PRO A 136 21.67 15.51 -3.90
CA PRO A 136 22.97 15.03 -4.34
C PRO A 136 23.82 14.39 -3.20
N GLU A 137 23.47 14.68 -1.94
CA GLU A 137 24.16 14.09 -0.78
C GLU A 137 23.54 12.72 -0.40
N ALA A 138 22.33 12.43 -0.84
CA ALA A 138 21.71 11.14 -0.64
C ALA A 138 22.39 10.09 -1.53
N LYS A 139 23.47 9.49 -1.04
CA LYS A 139 24.14 8.34 -1.66
C LYS A 139 23.25 7.09 -1.55
N LEU A 140 22.12 7.11 -2.19
CA LEU A 140 21.21 5.97 -2.27
C LEU A 140 21.76 4.98 -3.28
N ASN A 141 22.24 3.88 -2.76
CA ASN A 141 22.49 2.70 -3.56
C ASN A 141 21.13 2.04 -3.90
N GLU A 142 21.01 1.37 -5.05
CA GLU A 142 19.75 0.71 -5.47
C GLU A 142 19.21 -0.28 -4.43
N GLY A 143 20.09 -0.90 -3.62
CA GLY A 143 19.71 -1.75 -2.51
C GLY A 143 19.02 -0.98 -1.36
N MET A 144 19.37 0.26 -1.10
CA MET A 144 18.69 1.11 -0.09
C MET A 144 17.29 1.53 -0.54
N LEU A 145 17.08 1.75 -1.83
CA LEU A 145 15.76 2.00 -2.39
C LEU A 145 14.86 0.77 -2.23
N SER A 146 15.38 -0.44 -2.40
CA SER A 146 14.61 -1.67 -2.16
C SER A 146 14.30 -1.88 -0.67
N VAL A 147 15.19 -1.49 0.24
CA VAL A 147 14.97 -1.54 1.69
C VAL A 147 13.96 -0.48 2.13
N ALA A 148 13.97 0.71 1.57
CA ALA A 148 12.94 1.73 1.83
C ALA A 148 11.54 1.24 1.43
N HIS A 149 11.44 0.32 0.48
CA HIS A 149 10.21 -0.39 0.12
C HIS A 149 9.81 -1.48 1.12
N SER A 150 10.73 -1.95 1.94
CA SER A 150 10.48 -2.99 2.94
C SER A 150 10.25 -2.45 4.34
N ILE A 151 10.19 -1.13 4.53
CA ILE A 151 9.82 -0.56 5.84
C ILE A 151 8.34 -0.85 6.07
N PRO A 152 8.02 -1.71 7.04
CA PRO A 152 6.64 -2.01 7.38
C PRO A 152 6.02 -0.79 8.06
N TRP A 153 4.98 -0.27 7.47
CA TRP A 153 4.17 0.82 8.03
C TRP A 153 3.33 0.39 9.24
N ILE A 154 3.44 -0.87 9.65
CA ILE A 154 2.56 -1.46 10.67
C ILE A 154 3.38 -2.46 11.49
N ASP A 155 4.25 -1.99 12.37
CA ASP A 155 4.84 -2.82 13.42
C ASP A 155 4.72 -2.19 14.82
N GLU A 156 3.80 -1.24 15.04
CA GLU A 156 3.47 -0.79 16.40
C GLU A 156 1.97 -0.47 16.50
N TYR A 157 1.16 -1.53 16.69
CA TYR A 157 -0.06 -1.48 17.54
C TYR A 157 -0.55 -2.91 17.79
#